data_6b30faf9fb8754e083e2d31f9eacb6e1
#
_entry.id   6b30faf9fb8754e083e2d31f9eacb6e1
#
_cell.length_a   1.000
_cell.length_b   1.000
_cell.length_c   1.000
_cell.angle_alpha   90.00
_cell.angle_beta   90.00
_cell.angle_gamma   90.00
#
_symmetry.space_group_name_H-M   'P 1'
#
loop_
_entity.id
_entity.type
_entity.pdbx_description
1 polymer ?
#
loop_
_entity_poly.entity_id
_entity_poly.type
_entity_poly.pdbx_seq_one_letter_code
_entity_poly.pdbx_strand_id
1 'polypeptide(L)'
;MPKSRERWIDEVRQTLQQAGFFVSDAHGVRPSSFDLAARRDATLLLVKVLKNIDALDADEAARLLELGRLFPAIVLVIGRTSGASELAPGVVYTRYSVPIISQETLQEYLDKALPPFLYASPGGTFARVDGERLRGLRVTRGLSLGALAGIAGVSRRAIQLYEEGAGAEVEVIERIERFLGEPIVRPIDLFEPRRVRGPEAPDDTPAGRAPGRAAERVARLRPRTGDALRDGMIAQLDGMGLEVVVTARAPFDALAHTPDVLLASTGSLRAALHRAEVLHSLARVAEGHAMFIVREAVHRAVIAGLPILNVEELKRHRDPDDLLEEIAEREGR
;
A
#
# COMPACT_ATOMS: atom_id res chain seq x y z
N MET A 1 12.16 18.52 -20.08
CA MET A 1 13.00 18.23 -18.90
C MET A 1 12.28 17.15 -18.07
N PRO A 2 12.98 16.12 -17.60
CA PRO A 2 12.32 15.14 -16.72
C PRO A 2 11.81 15.85 -15.47
N LYS A 3 10.53 15.65 -15.16
CA LYS A 3 9.89 16.19 -13.95
C LYS A 3 10.66 15.70 -12.72
N SER A 4 10.88 16.57 -11.72
CA SER A 4 11.44 16.13 -10.45
C SER A 4 10.47 15.12 -9.82
N ARG A 5 10.98 14.21 -8.98
CA ARG A 5 10.13 13.22 -8.28
C ARG A 5 9.08 13.92 -7.40
N GLU A 6 9.42 15.03 -6.80
CA GLU A 6 8.52 15.83 -5.96
C GLU A 6 7.33 16.35 -6.76
N ARG A 7 7.58 16.93 -7.92
CA ARG A 7 6.51 17.38 -8.80
C ARG A 7 5.60 16.21 -9.24
N TRP A 8 6.17 15.04 -9.44
CA TRP A 8 5.37 13.87 -9.80
C TRP A 8 4.52 13.37 -8.63
N ILE A 9 5.05 13.36 -7.39
CA ILE A 9 4.26 13.08 -6.18
C ILE A 9 3.10 14.08 -6.06
N ASP A 10 3.32 15.36 -6.31
CA ASP A 10 2.26 16.38 -6.31
C ASP A 10 1.19 16.12 -7.39
N GLU A 11 1.58 15.68 -8.57
CA GLU A 11 0.62 15.31 -9.63
C GLU A 11 -0.25 14.09 -9.21
N VAL A 12 0.37 13.07 -8.61
CA VAL A 12 -0.38 11.91 -8.06
C VAL A 12 -1.31 12.36 -6.92
N ARG A 13 -0.84 13.25 -6.05
CA ARG A 13 -1.66 13.84 -4.99
C ARG A 13 -2.89 14.55 -5.56
N GLN A 14 -2.70 15.40 -6.56
CA GLN A 14 -3.80 16.11 -7.21
C GLN A 14 -4.81 15.16 -7.86
N THR A 15 -4.34 14.11 -8.54
CA THR A 15 -5.22 13.07 -9.12
C THR A 15 -6.10 12.43 -8.05
N LEU A 16 -5.53 12.05 -6.90
CA LEU A 16 -6.29 11.47 -5.79
C LEU A 16 -7.29 12.47 -5.19
N GLN A 17 -6.88 13.73 -5.00
CA GLN A 17 -7.77 14.78 -4.48
C GLN A 17 -8.95 15.07 -5.41
N GLN A 18 -8.71 15.12 -6.72
CA GLN A 18 -9.78 15.30 -7.73
C GLN A 18 -10.78 14.14 -7.71
N ALA A 19 -10.31 12.93 -7.39
CA ALA A 19 -11.15 11.76 -7.19
C ALA A 19 -11.85 11.70 -5.81
N GLY A 20 -11.78 12.76 -5.01
CA GLY A 20 -12.44 12.87 -3.72
C GLY A 20 -11.70 12.23 -2.54
N PHE A 21 -10.42 11.87 -2.71
CA PHE A 21 -9.62 11.43 -1.56
C PHE A 21 -9.15 12.63 -0.73
N PHE A 22 -9.22 12.48 0.58
CA PHE A 22 -8.46 13.31 1.50
C PHE A 22 -7.02 12.76 1.53
N VAL A 23 -6.04 13.58 1.12
CA VAL A 23 -4.66 13.14 0.92
C VAL A 23 -3.74 13.86 1.89
N SER A 24 -2.83 13.11 2.52
CA SER A 24 -1.81 13.67 3.40
C SER A 24 -0.87 14.61 2.66
N ASP A 25 -0.22 15.51 3.39
CA ASP A 25 0.87 16.29 2.85
C ASP A 25 2.02 15.38 2.42
N ALA A 26 2.72 15.78 1.34
CA ALA A 26 3.86 15.02 0.84
C ALA A 26 5.00 15.05 1.87
N HIS A 27 5.59 13.89 2.14
CA HIS A 27 6.60 13.78 3.18
C HIS A 27 7.96 14.25 2.69
N GLY A 28 8.48 15.31 3.32
CA GLY A 28 9.87 15.76 3.13
C GLY A 28 10.92 14.82 3.74
N VAL A 29 10.51 13.82 4.52
CA VAL A 29 11.40 12.87 5.18
C VAL A 29 11.84 11.79 4.21
N ARG A 30 13.15 11.70 3.96
CA ARG A 30 13.72 10.64 3.10
C ARG A 30 14.81 9.88 3.86
N PRO A 31 14.92 8.57 3.65
CA PRO A 31 14.08 7.68 2.83
C PRO A 31 12.75 7.35 3.52
N SER A 32 11.62 7.36 2.78
CA SER A 32 10.29 7.02 3.28
C SER A 32 9.77 5.72 2.66
N SER A 33 9.09 4.90 3.46
CA SER A 33 8.45 3.66 2.98
C SER A 33 7.29 3.95 2.02
N PHE A 34 6.55 5.03 2.22
CA PHE A 34 5.50 5.53 1.31
C PHE A 34 5.64 7.05 1.15
N ASP A 35 5.00 7.62 0.15
CA ASP A 35 5.07 9.05 -0.17
C ASP A 35 3.79 9.80 0.17
N LEU A 36 2.63 9.16 0.05
CA LEU A 36 1.31 9.71 0.33
C LEU A 36 0.45 8.69 1.05
N ALA A 37 -0.37 9.16 1.98
CA ALA A 37 -1.54 8.44 2.47
C ALA A 37 -2.80 9.14 1.96
N ALA A 38 -3.82 8.38 1.56
CA ALA A 38 -5.03 8.93 1.00
C ALA A 38 -6.26 8.14 1.47
N ARG A 39 -7.30 8.83 1.92
CA ARG A 39 -8.54 8.21 2.40
C ARG A 39 -9.74 8.71 1.60
N ARG A 40 -10.61 7.79 1.24
CA ARG A 40 -11.96 8.07 0.76
C ARG A 40 -12.90 7.02 1.33
N ASP A 41 -13.85 7.45 2.13
CA ASP A 41 -14.76 6.58 2.89
C ASP A 41 -13.96 5.55 3.72
N ALA A 42 -14.29 4.28 3.61
CA ALA A 42 -13.59 3.19 4.29
C ALA A 42 -12.25 2.81 3.62
N THR A 43 -11.89 3.40 2.47
CA THR A 43 -10.69 3.04 1.73
C THR A 43 -9.50 3.92 2.13
N LEU A 44 -8.49 3.32 2.72
CA LEU A 44 -7.20 3.95 3.01
C LEU A 44 -6.12 3.41 2.06
N LEU A 45 -5.39 4.29 1.42
CA LEU A 45 -4.29 3.97 0.51
C LEU A 45 -2.95 4.43 1.11
N LEU A 46 -1.93 3.59 1.03
CA LEU A 46 -0.53 3.98 1.18
C LEU A 46 0.13 3.93 -0.20
N VAL A 47 0.48 5.08 -0.72
CA VAL A 47 1.01 5.22 -2.09
C VAL A 47 2.50 5.54 -2.05
N LYS A 48 3.27 4.77 -2.82
CA LYS A 48 4.68 5.02 -3.09
C LYS A 48 4.86 5.37 -4.56
N VAL A 49 5.72 6.35 -4.85
CA VAL A 49 6.00 6.83 -6.21
C VAL A 49 7.44 6.49 -6.58
N LEU A 50 7.63 5.67 -7.61
CA LEU A 50 8.94 5.19 -8.08
C LEU A 50 9.14 5.46 -9.57
N LYS A 51 10.19 6.21 -9.92
CA LYS A 51 10.52 6.43 -11.34
C LYS A 51 10.79 5.11 -12.07
N ASN A 52 11.57 4.22 -11.45
CA ASN A 52 11.82 2.87 -11.93
C ASN A 52 11.38 1.88 -10.86
N ILE A 53 10.47 0.97 -11.20
CA ILE A 53 9.92 -0.02 -10.27
C ILE A 53 10.96 -1.07 -9.84
N ASP A 54 12.05 -1.21 -10.57
CA ASP A 54 13.16 -2.10 -10.21
C ASP A 54 13.91 -1.63 -8.97
N ALA A 55 13.73 -0.36 -8.57
CA ALA A 55 14.26 0.18 -7.33
C ALA A 55 13.51 -0.32 -6.08
N LEU A 56 12.31 -0.92 -6.24
CA LEU A 56 11.61 -1.57 -5.13
C LEU A 56 12.32 -2.88 -4.79
N ASP A 57 13.00 -2.91 -3.65
CA ASP A 57 13.61 -4.12 -3.12
C ASP A 57 12.66 -4.90 -2.19
N ALA A 58 13.05 -6.14 -1.85
CA ALA A 58 12.24 -7.03 -1.01
C ALA A 58 12.01 -6.46 0.40
N ASP A 59 13.01 -5.79 0.97
CA ASP A 59 12.91 -5.24 2.32
C ASP A 59 12.00 -3.99 2.35
N GLU A 60 12.04 -3.18 1.30
CA GLU A 60 11.18 -2.02 1.16
C GLU A 60 9.73 -2.43 0.93
N ALA A 61 9.51 -3.43 0.07
CA ALA A 61 8.19 -4.00 -0.17
C ALA A 61 7.60 -4.63 1.11
N ALA A 62 8.41 -5.39 1.87
CA ALA A 62 7.98 -6.00 3.13
C ALA A 62 7.55 -4.94 4.16
N ARG A 63 8.32 -3.84 4.30
CA ARG A 63 7.96 -2.72 5.19
C ARG A 63 6.67 -2.03 4.75
N LEU A 64 6.50 -1.83 3.45
CA LEU A 64 5.31 -1.19 2.91
C LEU A 64 4.06 -2.04 3.13
N LEU A 65 4.15 -3.36 2.90
CA LEU A 65 3.06 -4.30 3.16
C LEU A 65 2.73 -4.41 4.66
N GLU A 66 3.75 -4.39 5.52
CA GLU A 66 3.56 -4.38 6.97
C GLU A 66 2.81 -3.12 7.44
N LEU A 67 3.20 -1.95 6.93
CA LEU A 67 2.45 -0.71 7.19
C LEU A 67 1.01 -0.81 6.68
N GLY A 68 0.79 -1.36 5.47
CA GLY A 68 -0.55 -1.60 4.94
C GLY A 68 -1.40 -2.49 5.84
N ARG A 69 -0.79 -3.52 6.46
CA ARG A 69 -1.46 -4.40 7.41
C ARG A 69 -1.84 -3.67 8.70
N LEU A 70 -0.93 -2.85 9.22
CA LEU A 70 -1.11 -2.11 10.48
C LEU A 70 -2.15 -0.98 10.35
N PHE A 71 -2.18 -0.33 9.21
CA PHE A 71 -3.16 0.74 8.92
C PHE A 71 -4.47 0.26 8.30
N PRO A 72 -4.79 -1.00 8.23
CA PRO A 72 -5.71 -1.67 7.28
C PRO A 72 -5.83 -0.94 5.94
N ALA A 73 -4.68 -0.64 5.34
CA ALA A 73 -4.58 0.16 4.13
C ALA A 73 -4.21 -0.67 2.91
N ILE A 74 -4.69 -0.24 1.77
CA ILE A 74 -4.29 -0.77 0.47
C ILE A 74 -2.96 -0.14 0.10
N VAL A 75 -1.99 -0.98 -0.23
CA VAL A 75 -0.67 -0.57 -0.68
C VAL A 75 -0.64 -0.49 -2.19
N LEU A 76 -0.17 0.62 -2.74
CA LEU A 76 -0.08 0.84 -4.17
C LEU A 76 1.23 1.56 -4.53
N VAL A 77 1.93 1.07 -5.55
CA VAL A 77 3.07 1.77 -6.13
C VAL A 77 2.64 2.41 -7.47
N ILE A 78 2.93 3.70 -7.62
CA ILE A 78 2.82 4.38 -8.91
C ILE A 78 4.20 4.40 -9.54
N GLY A 79 4.33 3.68 -10.66
CA GLY A 79 5.58 3.50 -11.39
C GLY A 79 5.59 4.19 -12.74
N ARG A 80 6.77 4.43 -13.29
CA ARG A 80 6.92 4.97 -14.63
C ARG A 80 7.62 4.00 -15.58
N THR A 81 8.72 3.39 -15.16
CA THR A 81 9.50 2.47 -15.99
C THR A 81 9.81 1.19 -15.24
N SER A 82 10.01 0.10 -16.02
CA SER A 82 10.68 -1.14 -15.61
C SER A 82 11.86 -1.35 -16.55
N GLY A 83 13.07 -1.42 -16.01
CA GLY A 83 14.27 -1.33 -16.83
C GLY A 83 14.29 -0.06 -17.66
N ALA A 84 14.39 -0.21 -18.98
CA ALA A 84 14.37 0.88 -19.96
C ALA A 84 12.97 1.18 -20.52
N SER A 85 11.99 0.33 -20.28
CA SER A 85 10.64 0.42 -20.87
C SER A 85 9.69 1.19 -19.96
N GLU A 86 8.80 1.99 -20.54
CA GLU A 86 7.69 2.61 -19.79
C GLU A 86 6.65 1.55 -19.43
N LEU A 87 5.98 1.76 -18.29
CA LEU A 87 4.86 0.90 -17.90
C LEU A 87 3.67 1.14 -18.83
N ALA A 88 3.10 0.06 -19.35
CA ALA A 88 1.94 0.15 -20.22
C ALA A 88 0.69 0.62 -19.42
N PRO A 89 -0.08 1.59 -19.94
CA PRO A 89 -1.37 1.95 -19.35
C PRO A 89 -2.32 0.74 -19.35
N GLY A 90 -3.20 0.67 -18.32
CA GLY A 90 -4.16 -0.42 -18.17
C GLY A 90 -3.57 -1.75 -17.69
N VAL A 91 -2.27 -1.81 -17.42
CA VAL A 91 -1.58 -3.03 -16.97
C VAL A 91 -1.17 -2.90 -15.50
N VAL A 92 -1.47 -3.93 -14.72
CA VAL A 92 -1.01 -4.07 -13.33
C VAL A 92 0.25 -4.92 -13.30
N TYR A 93 1.30 -4.37 -12.76
CA TYR A 93 2.56 -5.06 -12.47
C TYR A 93 2.57 -5.49 -11.00
N THR A 94 3.36 -6.49 -10.66
CA THR A 94 3.51 -6.94 -9.27
C THR A 94 4.97 -7.21 -8.97
N ARG A 95 5.50 -6.63 -7.87
CA ARG A 95 6.82 -6.97 -7.34
C ARG A 95 6.71 -7.23 -5.84
N TYR A 96 7.24 -8.35 -5.37
CA TYR A 96 7.19 -8.75 -3.97
C TYR A 96 5.77 -8.62 -3.37
N SER A 97 4.75 -9.03 -4.14
CA SER A 97 3.32 -8.95 -3.80
C SER A 97 2.75 -7.53 -3.69
N VAL A 98 3.51 -6.49 -4.05
CA VAL A 98 3.03 -5.11 -4.11
C VAL A 98 2.51 -4.81 -5.50
N PRO A 99 1.25 -4.37 -5.66
CA PRO A 99 0.71 -3.94 -6.95
C PRO A 99 1.33 -2.62 -7.38
N ILE A 100 1.64 -2.54 -8.67
CA ILE A 100 2.27 -1.38 -9.30
C ILE A 100 1.50 -1.03 -10.57
N ILE A 101 1.17 0.24 -10.77
CA ILE A 101 0.49 0.73 -11.96
C ILE A 101 1.16 2.01 -12.46
N SER A 102 0.89 2.38 -13.71
CA SER A 102 1.26 3.69 -14.22
C SER A 102 0.33 4.79 -13.69
N GLN A 103 0.76 6.05 -13.79
CA GLN A 103 -0.09 7.19 -13.40
C GLN A 103 -1.34 7.27 -14.29
N GLU A 104 -1.20 6.96 -15.57
CA GLU A 104 -2.30 6.94 -16.53
C GLU A 104 -3.35 5.90 -16.13
N THR A 105 -2.92 4.71 -15.70
CA THR A 105 -3.83 3.67 -15.18
C THR A 105 -4.59 4.15 -13.95
N LEU A 106 -3.92 4.84 -13.02
CA LEU A 106 -4.57 5.43 -11.86
C LEU A 106 -5.62 6.45 -12.26
N GLN A 107 -5.29 7.36 -13.19
CA GLN A 107 -6.22 8.38 -13.68
C GLN A 107 -7.44 7.75 -14.35
N GLU A 108 -7.26 6.78 -15.24
CA GLU A 108 -8.37 6.09 -15.90
C GLU A 108 -9.28 5.37 -14.91
N TYR A 109 -8.68 4.72 -13.91
CA TYR A 109 -9.44 4.04 -12.86
C TYR A 109 -10.28 5.00 -12.02
N LEU A 110 -9.71 6.15 -11.65
CA LEU A 110 -10.40 7.13 -10.80
C LEU A 110 -11.39 8.00 -11.56
N ASP A 111 -11.04 8.49 -12.76
CA ASP A 111 -11.84 9.45 -13.51
C ASP A 111 -12.97 8.78 -14.30
N LYS A 112 -12.70 7.61 -14.86
CA LYS A 112 -13.61 6.90 -15.76
C LYS A 112 -14.25 5.66 -15.13
N ALA A 113 -13.89 5.32 -13.89
CA ALA A 113 -14.26 4.06 -13.24
C ALA A 113 -13.92 2.82 -14.12
N LEU A 114 -12.83 2.91 -14.88
CA LEU A 114 -12.33 1.83 -15.74
C LEU A 114 -11.24 1.04 -15.01
N PRO A 115 -11.58 -0.12 -14.42
CA PRO A 115 -10.59 -0.96 -13.79
C PRO A 115 -9.65 -1.58 -14.84
N PRO A 116 -8.36 -1.77 -14.51
CA PRO A 116 -7.48 -2.51 -15.39
C PRO A 116 -7.92 -3.98 -15.49
N PHE A 117 -7.73 -4.57 -16.66
CA PHE A 117 -8.04 -5.98 -16.90
C PHE A 117 -6.76 -6.81 -17.07
N LEU A 118 -5.64 -6.15 -17.36
CA LEU A 118 -4.39 -6.78 -17.71
C LEU A 118 -3.40 -6.75 -16.57
N TYR A 119 -2.60 -7.81 -16.46
CA TYR A 119 -1.44 -7.83 -15.56
C TYR A 119 -0.21 -8.37 -16.30
N ALA A 120 0.95 -7.84 -15.91
CA ALA A 120 2.22 -8.33 -16.42
C ALA A 120 2.66 -9.57 -15.62
N SER A 121 3.21 -10.54 -16.35
CA SER A 121 3.80 -11.75 -15.80
C SER A 121 4.99 -12.18 -16.65
N PRO A 122 5.92 -13.02 -16.15
CA PRO A 122 6.96 -13.61 -16.98
C PRO A 122 6.34 -14.29 -18.20
N GLY A 123 6.78 -13.85 -19.39
CA GLY A 123 6.27 -14.35 -20.68
C GLY A 123 5.30 -13.40 -21.38
N GLY A 124 4.78 -12.35 -20.73
CA GLY A 124 3.92 -11.38 -21.42
C GLY A 124 2.85 -10.71 -20.57
N THR A 125 1.79 -10.32 -21.25
CA THR A 125 0.62 -9.69 -20.64
C THR A 125 -0.55 -10.67 -20.61
N PHE A 126 -1.19 -10.76 -19.47
CA PHE A 126 -2.26 -11.71 -19.18
C PHE A 126 -3.50 -10.98 -18.67
N ALA A 127 -4.66 -11.63 -18.79
CA ALA A 127 -5.86 -11.20 -18.08
C ALA A 127 -6.45 -12.34 -17.27
N ARG A 128 -7.20 -11.99 -16.21
CA ARG A 128 -7.93 -12.96 -15.40
C ARG A 128 -9.17 -13.41 -16.15
N VAL A 129 -9.33 -14.72 -16.31
CA VAL A 129 -10.51 -15.29 -16.96
C VAL A 129 -11.65 -15.40 -15.94
N ASP A 130 -12.84 -14.98 -16.33
CA ASP A 130 -14.06 -15.36 -15.65
C ASP A 130 -14.42 -16.82 -16.01
N GLY A 131 -13.89 -17.74 -15.21
CA GLY A 131 -13.97 -19.17 -15.50
C GLY A 131 -15.40 -19.69 -15.50
N GLU A 132 -16.26 -19.20 -14.61
CA GLU A 132 -17.67 -19.58 -14.57
C GLU A 132 -18.41 -19.11 -15.83
N ARG A 133 -18.19 -17.87 -16.24
CA ARG A 133 -18.74 -17.31 -17.47
C ARG A 133 -18.23 -18.06 -18.71
N LEU A 134 -16.92 -18.32 -18.80
CA LEU A 134 -16.33 -19.08 -19.88
C LEU A 134 -16.95 -20.46 -19.98
N ARG A 135 -17.07 -21.19 -18.87
CA ARG A 135 -17.70 -22.50 -18.81
C ARG A 135 -19.16 -22.45 -19.23
N GLY A 136 -19.90 -21.47 -18.73
CA GLY A 136 -21.31 -21.27 -19.08
C GLY A 136 -21.49 -21.07 -20.58
N LEU A 137 -20.72 -20.15 -21.19
CA LEU A 137 -20.75 -19.87 -22.62
C LEU A 137 -20.37 -21.09 -23.47
N ARG A 138 -19.35 -21.83 -23.06
CA ARG A 138 -18.92 -23.06 -23.74
C ARG A 138 -20.03 -24.12 -23.72
N VAL A 139 -20.62 -24.36 -22.57
CA VAL A 139 -21.68 -25.39 -22.41
C VAL A 139 -22.94 -25.01 -23.19
N THR A 140 -23.37 -23.76 -23.12
CA THR A 140 -24.55 -23.25 -23.86
C THR A 140 -24.39 -23.42 -25.37
N ARG A 141 -23.14 -23.34 -25.88
CA ARG A 141 -22.84 -23.55 -27.30
C ARG A 141 -22.55 -25.02 -27.67
N GLY A 142 -22.70 -25.93 -26.74
CA GLY A 142 -22.44 -27.37 -26.97
C GLY A 142 -20.99 -27.71 -27.28
N LEU A 143 -20.02 -26.83 -26.87
CA LEU A 143 -18.62 -27.05 -27.16
C LEU A 143 -17.96 -27.96 -26.13
N SER A 144 -17.15 -28.91 -26.60
CA SER A 144 -16.26 -29.65 -25.73
C SER A 144 -15.06 -28.79 -25.34
N LEU A 145 -14.36 -29.17 -24.23
CA LEU A 145 -13.08 -28.54 -23.88
C LEU A 145 -12.06 -28.60 -25.01
N GLY A 146 -12.04 -29.71 -25.75
CA GLY A 146 -11.13 -29.89 -26.91
C GLY A 146 -11.49 -29.00 -28.10
N ALA A 147 -12.79 -28.81 -28.38
CA ALA A 147 -13.24 -27.91 -29.44
C ALA A 147 -12.84 -26.47 -29.15
N LEU A 148 -13.08 -25.99 -27.92
CA LEU A 148 -12.67 -24.63 -27.51
C LEU A 148 -11.15 -24.50 -27.48
N ALA A 149 -10.42 -25.51 -27.07
CA ALA A 149 -8.95 -25.54 -27.09
C ALA A 149 -8.38 -25.38 -28.50
N GLY A 150 -8.99 -26.06 -29.49
CA GLY A 150 -8.63 -25.88 -30.89
C GLY A 150 -8.86 -24.47 -31.42
N ILE A 151 -9.97 -23.82 -31.04
CA ILE A 151 -10.29 -22.44 -31.38
C ILE A 151 -9.30 -21.47 -30.75
N ALA A 152 -9.01 -21.69 -29.47
CA ALA A 152 -8.11 -20.84 -28.70
C ALA A 152 -6.62 -21.05 -29.06
N GLY A 153 -6.28 -22.16 -29.73
CA GLY A 153 -4.89 -22.50 -30.04
C GLY A 153 -4.08 -22.93 -28.82
N VAL A 154 -4.76 -23.56 -27.81
CA VAL A 154 -4.13 -23.98 -26.57
C VAL A 154 -4.46 -25.46 -26.27
N SER A 155 -3.89 -26.02 -25.19
CA SER A 155 -4.22 -27.37 -24.77
C SER A 155 -5.60 -27.44 -24.12
N ARG A 156 -6.22 -28.66 -24.13
CA ARG A 156 -7.44 -28.91 -23.37
C ARG A 156 -7.27 -28.63 -21.86
N ARG A 157 -6.10 -28.92 -21.32
CA ARG A 157 -5.78 -28.63 -19.91
C ARG A 157 -5.76 -27.12 -19.64
N ALA A 158 -5.28 -26.30 -20.56
CA ALA A 158 -5.29 -24.84 -20.42
C ALA A 158 -6.73 -24.30 -20.33
N ILE A 159 -7.65 -24.76 -21.19
CA ILE A 159 -9.06 -24.37 -21.10
C ILE A 159 -9.65 -24.76 -19.75
N GLN A 160 -9.33 -25.94 -19.24
CA GLN A 160 -9.80 -26.37 -17.90
C GLN A 160 -9.28 -25.42 -16.81
N LEU A 161 -8.01 -25.04 -16.85
CA LEU A 161 -7.45 -24.06 -15.90
C LEU A 161 -8.11 -22.68 -16.03
N TYR A 162 -8.43 -22.25 -17.25
CA TYR A 162 -9.15 -20.98 -17.46
C TYR A 162 -10.56 -21.04 -16.88
N GLU A 163 -11.27 -22.17 -17.01
CA GLU A 163 -12.57 -22.38 -16.35
C GLU A 163 -12.48 -22.47 -14.81
N GLU A 164 -11.30 -22.77 -14.28
CA GLU A 164 -10.98 -22.74 -12.85
C GLU A 164 -10.54 -21.31 -12.39
N GLY A 165 -10.49 -20.32 -13.31
CA GLY A 165 -10.19 -18.92 -13.03
C GLY A 165 -8.72 -18.53 -13.20
N ALA A 166 -7.91 -19.39 -13.82
CA ALA A 166 -6.53 -19.02 -14.16
C ALA A 166 -6.49 -17.89 -15.20
N GLY A 167 -5.39 -17.12 -15.20
CA GLY A 167 -5.14 -16.13 -16.22
C GLY A 167 -4.75 -16.76 -17.55
N ALA A 168 -5.05 -16.05 -18.63
CA ALA A 168 -4.64 -16.40 -20.00
C ALA A 168 -3.95 -15.22 -20.68
N GLU A 169 -3.07 -15.52 -21.63
CA GLU A 169 -2.46 -14.51 -22.51
C GLU A 169 -3.52 -13.75 -23.29
N VAL A 170 -3.29 -12.47 -23.52
CA VAL A 170 -4.26 -11.57 -24.19
C VAL A 170 -4.68 -12.11 -25.54
N GLU A 171 -3.76 -12.64 -26.34
CA GLU A 171 -4.04 -13.19 -27.66
C GLU A 171 -4.93 -14.43 -27.61
N VAL A 172 -4.83 -15.23 -26.54
CA VAL A 172 -5.70 -16.39 -26.31
C VAL A 172 -7.12 -15.92 -25.99
N ILE A 173 -7.22 -14.93 -25.09
CA ILE A 173 -8.51 -14.30 -24.71
C ILE A 173 -9.19 -13.72 -25.92
N GLU A 174 -8.47 -12.92 -26.73
CA GLU A 174 -9.03 -12.33 -27.96
C GLU A 174 -9.59 -13.37 -28.92
N ARG A 175 -8.91 -14.50 -29.11
CA ARG A 175 -9.43 -15.60 -29.94
C ARG A 175 -10.71 -16.20 -29.39
N ILE A 176 -10.76 -16.42 -28.07
CA ILE A 176 -11.93 -16.99 -27.41
C ILE A 176 -13.11 -16.01 -27.49
N GLU A 177 -12.91 -14.74 -27.10
CA GLU A 177 -13.94 -13.70 -27.11
C GLU A 177 -14.47 -13.42 -28.52
N ARG A 178 -13.59 -13.34 -29.52
CA ARG A 178 -13.97 -13.18 -30.93
C ARG A 178 -14.87 -14.32 -31.40
N PHE A 179 -14.60 -15.54 -30.98
CA PHE A 179 -15.42 -16.72 -31.33
C PHE A 179 -16.73 -16.74 -30.55
N LEU A 180 -16.65 -16.45 -29.26
CA LEU A 180 -17.84 -16.46 -28.38
C LEU A 180 -18.70 -15.20 -28.53
N GLY A 181 -18.19 -14.09 -29.05
CA GLY A 181 -18.90 -12.81 -29.15
C GLY A 181 -19.21 -12.16 -27.79
N GLU A 182 -18.58 -12.63 -26.72
CA GLU A 182 -18.85 -12.24 -25.34
C GLU A 182 -17.54 -12.06 -24.56
N PRO A 183 -17.44 -11.04 -23.68
CA PRO A 183 -16.27 -10.86 -22.83
C PRO A 183 -16.20 -11.94 -21.77
N ILE A 184 -14.98 -12.45 -21.52
CA ILE A 184 -14.70 -13.49 -20.54
C ILE A 184 -13.66 -13.07 -19.51
N VAL A 185 -13.28 -11.81 -19.47
CA VAL A 185 -12.27 -11.30 -18.53
C VAL A 185 -12.93 -10.68 -17.30
N ARG A 186 -12.24 -10.80 -16.15
CA ARG A 186 -12.60 -10.10 -14.92
C ARG A 186 -11.73 -8.87 -14.73
N PRO A 187 -12.30 -7.74 -14.32
CA PRO A 187 -11.53 -6.57 -13.95
C PRO A 187 -10.65 -6.85 -12.72
N ILE A 188 -9.58 -6.09 -12.59
CA ILE A 188 -8.70 -6.09 -11.42
C ILE A 188 -9.10 -4.89 -10.57
N ASP A 189 -9.76 -5.14 -9.45
CA ASP A 189 -10.02 -4.07 -8.48
C ASP A 189 -8.73 -3.72 -7.75
N LEU A 190 -8.26 -2.48 -7.94
CA LEU A 190 -7.05 -1.96 -7.30
C LEU A 190 -7.27 -1.64 -5.82
N PHE A 191 -8.53 -1.45 -5.41
CA PHE A 191 -8.92 -1.05 -4.06
C PHE A 191 -9.57 -2.18 -3.27
N GLU A 192 -9.64 -3.38 -3.84
CA GLU A 192 -10.01 -4.56 -3.07
C GLU A 192 -8.91 -4.87 -2.03
N PRO A 193 -9.25 -4.93 -0.72
CA PRO A 193 -8.28 -5.35 0.28
C PRO A 193 -7.78 -6.75 -0.06
N ARG A 194 -6.61 -6.85 -0.64
CA ARG A 194 -6.01 -8.15 -0.92
C ARG A 194 -5.69 -8.79 0.42
N ARG A 195 -6.51 -9.72 0.85
CA ARG A 195 -6.07 -10.70 1.85
C ARG A 195 -4.81 -11.32 1.27
N VAL A 196 -3.70 -11.21 2.01
CA VAL A 196 -2.42 -11.86 1.66
C VAL A 196 -2.66 -13.37 1.66
N ARG A 197 -3.29 -13.86 0.60
CA ARG A 197 -3.39 -15.28 0.26
C ARG A 197 -2.54 -15.47 -0.96
N GLY A 198 -1.51 -16.29 -0.81
CA GLY A 198 -0.63 -16.90 -1.76
C GLY A 198 -0.63 -16.49 -3.24
N PRO A 199 0.32 -16.93 -4.03
CA PRO A 199 0.66 -16.35 -5.33
C PRO A 199 -0.47 -16.60 -6.34
N GLU A 200 -1.39 -15.67 -6.50
CA GLU A 200 -2.39 -15.69 -7.58
C GLU A 200 -1.95 -14.94 -8.84
N ALA A 201 -0.88 -14.17 -8.75
CA ALA A 201 -0.14 -13.67 -9.91
C ALA A 201 1.29 -14.17 -9.78
N PRO A 202 1.92 -14.70 -10.83
CA PRO A 202 3.35 -14.97 -10.80
C PRO A 202 4.05 -13.64 -10.48
N ASP A 203 4.79 -13.64 -9.39
CA ASP A 203 5.59 -12.50 -8.97
C ASP A 203 6.78 -12.40 -9.92
N ASP A 204 7.02 -11.26 -10.56
CA ASP A 204 8.22 -10.96 -11.38
C ASP A 204 9.51 -10.95 -10.53
N THR A 205 9.44 -11.46 -9.32
CA THR A 205 10.58 -11.59 -8.43
C THR A 205 11.61 -12.55 -9.01
N PRO A 206 12.87 -12.15 -9.14
CA PRO A 206 13.94 -13.09 -9.51
C PRO A 206 13.92 -14.29 -8.57
N ALA A 207 13.81 -15.49 -9.14
CA ALA A 207 13.71 -16.75 -8.41
C ALA A 207 14.78 -16.84 -7.31
N GLY A 208 14.37 -16.83 -6.03
CA GLY A 208 15.25 -17.11 -4.92
C GLY A 208 14.99 -16.43 -3.58
N ARG A 209 14.09 -15.46 -3.44
CA ARG A 209 13.80 -14.85 -2.14
C ARG A 209 12.30 -14.77 -1.84
N ALA A 210 11.81 -15.76 -1.13
CA ALA A 210 10.45 -15.76 -0.60
C ALA A 210 10.28 -14.64 0.47
N PRO A 211 9.23 -13.79 0.38
CA PRO A 211 8.99 -12.68 1.33
C PRO A 211 8.66 -13.15 2.77
N GLY A 212 8.23 -14.38 2.95
CA GLY A 212 7.74 -14.87 4.24
C GLY A 212 8.74 -14.87 5.40
N ARG A 213 10.05 -14.99 5.13
CA ARG A 213 11.08 -14.96 6.18
C ARG A 213 11.53 -13.56 6.59
N ALA A 214 11.39 -12.57 5.71
CA ALA A 214 11.74 -11.18 6.01
C ALA A 214 10.65 -10.52 6.87
N ALA A 215 9.38 -10.74 6.55
CA ALA A 215 8.24 -10.22 7.33
C ALA A 215 8.22 -10.79 8.76
N GLU A 216 8.45 -12.11 8.93
CA GLU A 216 8.56 -12.72 10.27
C GLU A 216 9.76 -12.22 11.08
N ARG A 217 10.84 -11.82 10.39
CA ARG A 217 12.05 -11.29 11.04
C ARG A 217 11.88 -9.83 11.50
N VAL A 218 11.12 -9.03 10.77
CA VAL A 218 10.82 -7.63 11.15
C VAL A 218 9.89 -7.58 12.36
N ALA A 219 8.90 -8.47 12.46
CA ALA A 219 7.96 -8.52 13.57
C ALA A 219 8.59 -9.03 14.90
N ARG A 220 9.72 -9.72 14.87
CA ARG A 220 10.34 -10.33 16.07
C ARG A 220 11.58 -9.64 16.60
N LEU A 221 12.16 -8.69 15.86
CA LEU A 221 13.26 -7.89 16.32
C LEU A 221 12.72 -6.55 16.81
N ARG A 222 12.62 -6.38 18.14
CA ARG A 222 12.61 -5.06 18.78
C ARG A 222 14.03 -4.49 18.65
N PRO A 223 14.39 -3.76 17.57
CA PRO A 223 15.72 -3.20 17.49
C PRO A 223 15.79 -2.11 18.54
N ARG A 224 16.74 -2.21 19.46
CA ARG A 224 17.19 -1.03 20.16
C ARG A 224 17.69 -0.07 19.09
N THR A 225 17.05 1.09 18.98
CA THR A 225 17.35 2.05 17.91
C THR A 225 18.70 2.75 18.16
N GLY A 226 19.25 2.61 19.37
CA GLY A 226 20.42 3.35 19.84
C GLY A 226 20.10 4.78 20.27
N ASP A 227 18.84 5.23 20.13
CA ASP A 227 18.35 6.50 20.68
C ASP A 227 17.55 6.22 21.96
N ALA A 228 18.12 6.64 23.10
CA ALA A 228 17.53 6.41 24.42
C ALA A 228 16.13 7.03 24.58
N LEU A 229 15.85 8.16 23.89
CA LEU A 229 14.52 8.78 23.91
C LEU A 229 13.47 7.90 23.22
N ARG A 230 13.82 7.43 22.03
CA ARG A 230 12.98 6.55 21.22
C ARG A 230 12.75 5.20 21.89
N ASP A 231 13.83 4.59 22.39
CA ASP A 231 13.74 3.31 23.10
C ASP A 231 12.91 3.44 24.39
N GLY A 232 13.00 4.57 25.10
CA GLY A 232 12.20 4.90 26.29
C GLY A 232 10.72 5.08 25.95
N MET A 233 10.39 5.78 24.87
CA MET A 233 9.01 5.93 24.38
C MET A 233 8.41 4.57 24.03
N ILE A 234 9.12 3.76 23.26
CA ILE A 234 8.66 2.42 22.85
C ILE A 234 8.38 1.56 24.09
N ALA A 235 9.30 1.55 25.07
CA ALA A 235 9.16 0.77 26.29
C ALA A 235 7.95 1.24 27.14
N GLN A 236 7.68 2.54 27.17
CA GLN A 236 6.53 3.10 27.90
C GLN A 236 5.20 2.71 27.25
N LEU A 237 5.09 2.84 25.91
CA LEU A 237 3.89 2.45 25.16
C LEU A 237 3.63 0.94 25.27
N ASP A 238 4.67 0.12 25.13
CA ASP A 238 4.58 -1.34 25.31
C ASP A 238 4.19 -1.71 26.76
N GLY A 239 4.73 -0.99 27.74
CA GLY A 239 4.39 -1.16 29.15
C GLY A 239 2.94 -0.84 29.50
N MET A 240 2.26 0.00 28.73
CA MET A 240 0.82 0.27 28.80
C MET A 240 -0.01 -0.83 28.11
N GLY A 241 0.60 -1.83 27.49
CA GLY A 241 -0.09 -2.92 26.78
C GLY A 241 -0.41 -2.62 25.32
N LEU A 242 0.14 -1.55 24.75
CA LEU A 242 -0.01 -1.23 23.33
C LEU A 242 0.84 -2.14 22.44
N GLU A 243 0.28 -2.61 21.33
CA GLU A 243 1.08 -3.28 20.29
C GLU A 243 1.88 -2.21 19.53
N VAL A 244 3.19 -2.11 19.82
CA VAL A 244 4.05 -1.08 19.23
C VAL A 244 4.89 -1.65 18.11
N VAL A 245 4.78 -1.06 16.93
CA VAL A 245 5.62 -1.37 15.78
C VAL A 245 6.59 -0.22 15.49
N VAL A 246 7.88 -0.53 15.53
CA VAL A 246 8.95 0.44 15.29
C VAL A 246 9.20 0.57 13.80
N THR A 247 9.21 1.80 13.31
CA THR A 247 9.42 2.09 11.88
C THR A 247 10.79 2.73 11.64
N ALA A 248 11.51 2.25 10.64
CA ALA A 248 12.84 2.79 10.32
C ALA A 248 12.81 3.86 9.21
N ARG A 249 11.75 3.89 8.40
CA ARG A 249 11.62 4.76 7.21
C ARG A 249 10.21 5.30 7.02
N ALA A 250 9.54 5.63 8.10
CA ALA A 250 8.26 6.34 8.10
C ALA A 250 8.48 7.77 8.64
N PRO A 251 7.55 8.68 8.40
CA PRO A 251 7.60 10.02 9.02
C PRO A 251 7.41 10.01 10.54
N PHE A 252 7.08 8.87 11.11
CA PHE A 252 6.96 8.57 12.53
C PHE A 252 7.95 7.48 12.95
N ASP A 253 8.27 7.41 14.23
CA ASP A 253 9.24 6.47 14.78
C ASP A 253 8.60 5.16 15.24
N ALA A 254 7.36 5.23 15.71
CA ALA A 254 6.57 4.08 16.12
C ALA A 254 5.10 4.29 15.78
N LEU A 255 4.42 3.18 15.54
CA LEU A 255 2.98 3.09 15.43
C LEU A 255 2.51 2.20 16.58
N ALA A 256 1.58 2.70 17.39
CA ALA A 256 0.92 1.92 18.40
C ALA A 256 -0.51 1.61 17.97
N HIS A 257 -0.94 0.37 18.19
CA HIS A 257 -2.28 -0.08 17.89
C HIS A 257 -3.10 -0.12 19.18
N THR A 258 -4.14 0.67 19.16
CA THR A 258 -5.27 0.67 20.10
C THR A 258 -6.52 0.43 19.27
N PRO A 259 -7.76 0.60 19.76
CA PRO A 259 -8.89 0.74 18.84
C PRO A 259 -8.61 1.75 17.73
N ASP A 260 -7.87 2.83 18.07
CA ASP A 260 -7.42 3.85 17.12
C ASP A 260 -5.91 3.76 16.88
N VAL A 261 -5.43 4.25 15.74
CA VAL A 261 -4.02 4.28 15.39
C VAL A 261 -3.34 5.47 16.07
N LEU A 262 -2.25 5.22 16.81
CA LEU A 262 -1.40 6.25 17.39
C LEU A 262 -0.04 6.32 16.69
N LEU A 263 0.25 7.44 16.05
CA LEU A 263 1.55 7.73 15.44
C LEU A 263 2.43 8.46 16.46
N ALA A 264 3.54 7.84 16.84
CA ALA A 264 4.46 8.42 17.80
C ALA A 264 5.81 8.76 17.14
N SER A 265 6.34 9.94 17.44
CA SER A 265 7.65 10.36 16.97
C SER A 265 8.46 10.98 18.11
N THR A 266 9.78 10.99 17.97
CA THR A 266 10.69 11.51 18.99
C THR A 266 11.72 12.45 18.38
N GLY A 267 12.28 13.35 19.21
CA GLY A 267 13.37 14.22 18.79
C GLY A 267 13.49 15.49 19.60
N SER A 268 14.15 16.48 19.00
CA SER A 268 14.21 17.85 19.56
C SER A 268 12.96 18.63 19.20
N LEU A 269 12.68 19.70 19.91
CA LEU A 269 11.60 20.64 19.60
C LEU A 269 11.69 21.18 18.16
N ARG A 270 12.90 21.40 17.66
CA ARG A 270 13.14 21.79 16.25
C ARG A 270 12.69 20.68 15.28
N ALA A 271 12.95 19.42 15.59
CA ALA A 271 12.47 18.30 14.78
C ALA A 271 10.95 18.20 14.79
N ALA A 272 10.32 18.46 15.95
CA ALA A 272 8.86 18.52 16.06
C ALA A 272 8.27 19.60 15.14
N LEU A 273 8.84 20.80 15.13
CA LEU A 273 8.41 21.89 14.23
C LEU A 273 8.43 21.52 12.76
N HIS A 274 9.41 20.73 12.32
CA HIS A 274 9.55 20.29 10.93
C HIS A 274 8.64 19.12 10.55
N ARG A 275 8.19 18.33 11.54
CA ARG A 275 7.40 17.10 11.27
C ARG A 275 5.93 17.22 11.67
N ALA A 276 5.57 18.26 12.43
CA ALA A 276 4.25 18.40 13.01
C ALA A 276 3.11 18.34 11.98
N GLU A 277 3.21 19.15 10.93
CA GLU A 277 2.19 19.18 9.88
C GLU A 277 1.99 17.84 9.21
N VAL A 278 3.11 17.16 8.88
CA VAL A 278 3.07 15.85 8.24
C VAL A 278 2.47 14.78 9.13
N LEU A 279 2.88 14.73 10.40
CA LEU A 279 2.35 13.76 11.37
C LEU A 279 0.87 13.99 11.64
N HIS A 280 0.47 15.24 11.84
CA HIS A 280 -0.92 15.60 12.04
C HIS A 280 -1.78 15.27 10.81
N SER A 281 -1.29 15.59 9.62
CA SER A 281 -1.96 15.27 8.35
C SER A 281 -2.13 13.75 8.17
N LEU A 282 -1.10 12.97 8.51
CA LEU A 282 -1.17 11.50 8.46
C LEU A 282 -2.17 10.93 9.46
N ALA A 283 -2.16 11.40 10.69
CA ALA A 283 -3.10 10.95 11.72
C ALA A 283 -4.55 11.22 11.29
N ARG A 284 -4.82 12.38 10.70
CA ARG A 284 -6.14 12.71 10.17
C ARG A 284 -6.56 11.78 9.02
N VAL A 285 -5.65 11.48 8.09
CA VAL A 285 -5.93 10.54 6.99
C VAL A 285 -6.17 9.13 7.53
N ALA A 286 -5.42 8.72 8.55
CA ALA A 286 -5.56 7.42 9.19
C ALA A 286 -6.76 7.32 10.14
N GLU A 287 -7.47 8.45 10.42
CA GLU A 287 -8.52 8.56 11.45
C GLU A 287 -8.00 8.13 12.83
N GLY A 288 -6.77 8.48 13.12
CA GLY A 288 -6.08 8.17 14.37
C GLY A 288 -5.52 9.41 15.04
N HIS A 289 -4.60 9.18 15.94
CA HIS A 289 -3.93 10.20 16.75
C HIS A 289 -2.45 10.29 16.39
N ALA A 290 -1.83 11.44 16.71
CA ALA A 290 -0.38 11.58 16.61
C ALA A 290 0.16 12.31 17.82
N MET A 291 1.38 11.98 18.23
CA MET A 291 2.12 12.70 19.26
C MET A 291 3.59 12.81 18.94
N PHE A 292 4.25 13.80 19.52
CA PHE A 292 5.71 13.95 19.42
C PHE A 292 6.31 14.08 20.83
N ILE A 293 7.32 13.25 21.11
CA ILE A 293 7.99 13.21 22.40
C ILE A 293 9.32 13.95 22.32
N VAL A 294 9.52 14.91 23.21
CA VAL A 294 10.76 15.69 23.32
C VAL A 294 11.43 15.49 24.69
N ARG A 295 12.74 15.79 24.75
CA ARG A 295 13.48 15.74 26.03
C ARG A 295 13.30 17.01 26.85
N GLU A 296 13.11 18.13 26.17
CA GLU A 296 13.03 19.43 26.78
C GLU A 296 11.68 19.62 27.48
N ALA A 297 11.66 20.46 28.52
CA ALA A 297 10.40 20.93 29.09
C ALA A 297 9.64 21.78 28.03
N VAL A 298 8.40 21.48 27.82
CA VAL A 298 7.59 22.12 26.78
C VAL A 298 6.64 23.13 27.39
N HIS A 299 6.73 24.39 26.95
CA HIS A 299 5.76 25.42 27.30
C HIS A 299 4.54 25.44 26.36
N ARG A 300 4.62 24.75 25.23
CA ARG A 300 3.53 24.60 24.26
C ARG A 300 3.13 23.15 24.18
N ALA A 301 1.91 22.86 24.52
CA ALA A 301 1.35 21.50 24.45
C ALA A 301 1.05 21.04 23.01
N VAL A 302 0.99 21.97 22.03
CA VAL A 302 0.60 21.67 20.63
C VAL A 302 1.42 22.49 19.65
N ILE A 303 1.86 21.86 18.56
CA ILE A 303 2.54 22.51 17.42
C ILE A 303 1.84 22.07 16.13
N ALA A 304 1.28 23.01 15.37
CA ALA A 304 0.54 22.74 14.13
C ALA A 304 -0.51 21.61 14.28
N GLY A 305 -1.25 21.62 15.39
CA GLY A 305 -2.24 20.59 15.69
C GLY A 305 -1.68 19.29 16.25
N LEU A 306 -0.35 19.13 16.33
CA LEU A 306 0.30 17.94 16.86
C LEU A 306 0.59 18.11 18.37
N PRO A 307 0.06 17.25 19.25
CA PRO A 307 0.40 17.21 20.66
C PRO A 307 1.89 16.93 20.90
N ILE A 308 2.49 17.75 21.75
CA ILE A 308 3.89 17.61 22.16
C ILE A 308 3.92 17.26 23.64
N LEU A 309 4.54 16.14 23.98
CA LEU A 309 4.74 15.70 25.35
C LEU A 309 6.25 15.63 25.64
N ASN A 310 6.63 15.84 26.91
CA ASN A 310 7.96 15.46 27.34
C ASN A 310 7.96 14.05 27.95
N VAL A 311 9.16 13.51 28.19
CA VAL A 311 9.33 12.15 28.71
C VAL A 311 8.62 11.96 30.07
N GLU A 312 8.63 12.98 30.92
CA GLU A 312 8.03 12.88 32.26
C GLU A 312 6.51 12.95 32.21
N GLU A 313 5.94 13.68 31.24
CA GLU A 313 4.51 13.67 30.96
C GLU A 313 4.09 12.27 30.48
N LEU A 314 4.78 11.71 29.47
CA LEU A 314 4.48 10.36 28.98
C LEU A 314 4.53 9.29 30.09
N LYS A 315 5.49 9.37 31.02
CA LYS A 315 5.62 8.42 32.15
C LYS A 315 4.48 8.49 33.18
N ARG A 316 3.70 9.56 33.20
CA ARG A 316 2.55 9.69 34.12
C ARG A 316 1.40 8.80 33.71
N HIS A 317 1.28 8.54 32.41
CA HIS A 317 0.24 7.67 31.88
C HIS A 317 0.62 6.21 32.10
N ARG A 318 -0.31 5.46 32.65
CA ARG A 318 -0.17 4.00 32.87
C ARG A 318 -1.14 3.20 32.05
N ASP A 319 -2.14 3.87 31.51
CA ASP A 319 -3.23 3.32 30.74
C ASP A 319 -3.25 3.96 29.34
N PRO A 320 -3.49 3.19 28.26
CA PRO A 320 -3.61 3.74 26.92
C PRO A 320 -4.74 4.75 26.78
N ASP A 321 -5.87 4.53 27.45
CA ASP A 321 -7.06 5.38 27.33
C ASP A 321 -6.78 6.77 27.90
N ASP A 322 -6.12 6.85 29.07
CA ASP A 322 -5.69 8.13 29.68
C ASP A 322 -4.76 8.92 28.73
N LEU A 323 -3.84 8.23 28.06
CA LEU A 323 -2.93 8.86 27.10
C LEU A 323 -3.68 9.38 25.87
N LEU A 324 -4.60 8.58 25.32
CA LEU A 324 -5.38 8.96 24.15
C LEU A 324 -6.34 10.11 24.46
N GLU A 325 -6.94 10.14 25.64
CA GLU A 325 -7.81 11.23 26.11
C GLU A 325 -7.02 12.55 26.18
N GLU A 326 -5.82 12.55 26.80
CA GLU A 326 -4.96 13.74 26.83
C GLU A 326 -4.54 14.19 25.42
N ILE A 327 -4.21 13.23 24.53
CA ILE A 327 -3.85 13.55 23.14
C ILE A 327 -5.05 14.18 22.43
N ALA A 328 -6.23 13.59 22.53
CA ALA A 328 -7.46 14.10 21.91
C ALA A 328 -7.85 15.50 22.41
N GLU A 329 -7.74 15.75 23.72
CA GLU A 329 -7.97 17.08 24.30
C GLU A 329 -6.99 18.12 23.74
N ARG A 330 -5.70 17.75 23.59
CA ARG A 330 -4.67 18.64 23.02
C ARG A 330 -4.88 18.86 21.52
N GLU A 331 -5.39 17.89 20.78
CA GLU A 331 -5.78 18.02 19.38
C GLU A 331 -7.04 18.90 19.18
N GLY A 332 -7.82 19.14 20.23
CA GLY A 332 -9.08 19.89 20.19
C GLY A 332 -10.22 19.06 19.60
N ARG A 333 -10.20 17.77 19.82
CA ARG A 333 -11.22 16.79 19.42
C ARG A 333 -12.12 16.41 20.55
#